data_d4c07edc4423f4430b703b7bdf8b6c71
#
_entry.id   d4c07edc4423f4430b703b7bdf8b6c71
#
_cell.length_a   1.000
_cell.length_b   1.000
_cell.length_c   1.000
_cell.angle_alpha   90.00
_cell.angle_beta   90.00
_cell.angle_gamma   90.00
#
_symmetry.space_group_name_H-M   'P 1'
#
loop_
_entity.id
_entity.type
_entity.pdbx_description
1 polymer ?
#
loop_
_entity_poly.entity_id
_entity_poly.type
_entity_poly.pdbx_seq_one_letter_code
_entity_poly.pdbx_strand_id
1 'polypeptide(L)'
;LVLGHAILTLDGAQLGFALPVSPLYLALALIGIGTGLLKANISTLVGMLYAKEDPERDSAFSWFYLGINVGAFTAALAVGYVGERLGWHWGFALAGLGMAVGLMVLVLGRRALAGLGDPPAQPTLGPRVQLATAVLALPVAYQLLSHPPLMGGTLALVGCGAVAFALYFAFRRLPREARHDTVLMLTLIAFSIIFWFLFIKMNFLYHSWNHSPRTFQ
;
A
#
# COMPACT_ATOMS: atom_id res chain seq x y z
N LEU A 1 7.41 0.25 7.53
CA LEU A 1 6.77 -1.07 7.35
C LEU A 1 7.19 -2.06 8.43
N VAL A 2 8.49 -2.39 8.53
CA VAL A 2 9.01 -3.34 9.54
C VAL A 2 8.59 -2.95 10.95
N LEU A 3 8.75 -1.67 11.32
CA LEU A 3 8.36 -1.17 12.63
C LEU A 3 6.85 -1.32 12.90
N GLY A 4 6.01 -1.06 11.90
CA GLY A 4 4.56 -1.23 12.04
C GLY A 4 4.17 -2.69 12.29
N HIS A 5 4.79 -3.64 11.57
CA HIS A 5 4.57 -5.07 11.81
C HIS A 5 5.12 -5.52 13.16
N ALA A 6 6.25 -4.98 13.60
CA ALA A 6 6.80 -5.26 14.93
C ALA A 6 5.83 -4.82 16.05
N ILE A 7 5.19 -3.66 15.92
CA ILE A 7 4.19 -3.20 16.88
C ILE A 7 2.95 -4.11 16.90
N LEU A 8 2.50 -4.62 15.74
CA LEU A 8 1.39 -5.58 15.68
C LEU A 8 1.74 -6.95 16.28
N THR A 9 3.01 -7.33 16.19
CA THR A 9 3.53 -8.59 16.77
C THR A 9 3.60 -8.51 18.29
N LEU A 10 4.08 -7.38 18.80
CA LEU A 10 4.20 -7.12 20.23
C LEU A 10 2.87 -6.53 20.69
N ASP A 11 1.92 -7.38 21.09
CA ASP A 11 0.67 -6.92 21.63
C ASP A 11 0.92 -5.94 22.79
N GLY A 12 0.17 -4.83 22.85
CA GLY A 12 0.36 -3.77 23.86
C GLY A 12 0.36 -4.29 25.30
N ALA A 13 -0.31 -5.41 25.57
CA ALA A 13 -0.28 -6.10 26.84
C ALA A 13 1.10 -6.68 27.18
N GLN A 14 1.91 -7.05 26.21
CA GLN A 14 3.26 -7.63 26.43
C GLN A 14 4.32 -6.55 26.63
N LEU A 15 4.08 -5.33 26.17
CA LEU A 15 5.04 -4.23 26.30
C LEU A 15 5.00 -3.54 27.68
N GLY A 16 3.98 -3.85 28.51
CA GLY A 16 3.84 -3.27 29.84
C GLY A 16 3.66 -1.74 29.88
N PHE A 17 3.51 -1.10 28.72
CA PHE A 17 3.33 0.35 28.60
C PHE A 17 1.89 0.65 28.22
N ALA A 18 1.19 1.38 29.08
CA ALA A 18 -0.05 2.06 28.69
C ALA A 18 0.30 3.23 27.76
N LEU A 19 0.39 2.96 26.45
CA LEU A 19 0.55 4.04 25.49
C LEU A 19 -0.76 4.86 25.45
N PRO A 20 -0.68 6.20 25.40
CA PRO A 20 -1.86 7.06 25.30
C PRO A 20 -2.54 6.94 23.91
N VAL A 21 -1.98 6.13 23.02
CA VAL A 21 -2.46 5.87 21.66
C VAL A 21 -2.66 4.37 21.46
N SER A 22 -3.67 3.99 20.70
CA SER A 22 -3.89 2.57 20.36
C SER A 22 -2.73 2.05 19.52
N PRO A 23 -2.01 0.99 19.96
CA PRO A 23 -0.91 0.41 19.20
C PRO A 23 -1.34 -0.07 17.82
N LEU A 24 -2.56 -0.56 17.68
CA LEU A 24 -3.14 -1.00 16.41
C LEU A 24 -3.16 0.12 15.36
N TYR A 25 -3.75 1.27 15.69
CA TYR A 25 -3.84 2.38 14.74
C TYR A 25 -2.47 3.01 14.45
N LEU A 26 -1.58 3.04 15.43
CA LEU A 26 -0.19 3.48 15.23
C LEU A 26 0.55 2.56 14.25
N ALA A 27 0.44 1.25 14.43
CA ALA A 27 1.03 0.26 13.55
C ALA A 27 0.47 0.36 12.12
N LEU A 28 -0.84 0.45 11.98
CA LEU A 28 -1.50 0.62 10.69
C LEU A 28 -1.11 1.92 9.99
N ALA A 29 -0.96 3.02 10.73
CA ALA A 29 -0.47 4.28 10.17
C ALA A 29 0.97 4.16 9.63
N LEU A 30 1.86 3.52 10.39
CA LEU A 30 3.23 3.25 9.96
C LEU A 30 3.30 2.34 8.73
N ILE A 31 2.45 1.30 8.68
CA ILE A 31 2.35 0.40 7.53
C ILE A 31 1.81 1.14 6.32
N GLY A 32 0.75 1.93 6.48
CA GLY A 32 0.14 2.70 5.39
C GLY A 32 1.11 3.71 4.78
N ILE A 33 1.76 4.54 5.60
CA ILE A 33 2.78 5.50 5.15
C ILE A 33 3.95 4.77 4.48
N GLY A 34 4.47 3.73 5.12
CA GLY A 34 5.59 2.96 4.59
C GLY A 34 5.26 2.28 3.25
N THR A 35 4.04 1.76 3.10
CA THR A 35 3.57 1.17 1.83
C THR A 35 3.46 2.23 0.73
N GLY A 36 2.90 3.40 1.05
CA GLY A 36 2.80 4.51 0.09
C GLY A 36 4.17 4.95 -0.44
N LEU A 37 5.13 5.13 0.47
CA LEU A 37 6.50 5.49 0.10
C LEU A 37 7.19 4.37 -0.70
N LEU A 38 7.06 3.12 -0.29
CA LEU A 38 7.68 1.99 -1.00
C LEU A 38 7.12 1.84 -2.40
N LYS A 39 5.78 1.81 -2.56
CA LYS A 39 5.14 1.59 -3.86
C LYS A 39 5.52 2.62 -4.91
N ALA A 40 5.54 3.90 -4.53
CA ALA A 40 5.90 4.97 -5.45
C ALA A 40 7.37 4.86 -5.90
N ASN A 41 8.28 4.56 -4.98
CA ASN A 41 9.71 4.56 -5.25
C ASN A 41 10.19 3.29 -5.94
N ILE A 42 9.69 2.11 -5.56
CA ILE A 42 10.17 0.86 -6.13
C ILE A 42 9.84 0.71 -7.62
N SER A 43 8.65 1.14 -8.05
CA SER A 43 8.27 1.12 -9.46
C SER A 43 9.12 2.07 -10.29
N THR A 44 9.44 3.25 -9.73
CA THR A 44 10.35 4.21 -10.37
C THR A 44 11.76 3.62 -10.50
N LEU A 45 12.25 2.96 -9.44
CA LEU A 45 13.56 2.33 -9.44
C LEU A 45 13.69 1.26 -10.52
N VAL A 46 12.66 0.38 -10.67
CA VAL A 46 12.62 -0.61 -11.76
C VAL A 46 12.68 0.07 -13.13
N GLY A 47 11.93 1.17 -13.31
CA GLY A 47 11.97 1.94 -14.56
C GLY A 47 13.30 2.62 -14.85
N MET A 48 14.13 2.91 -13.84
CA MET A 48 15.45 3.53 -13.98
C MET A 48 16.55 2.51 -14.34
N LEU A 49 16.32 1.21 -14.15
CA LEU A 49 17.27 0.15 -14.49
C LEU A 49 17.42 -0.05 -15.99
N TYR A 50 16.45 0.39 -16.79
CA TYR A 50 16.39 0.19 -18.22
C TYR A 50 16.22 1.51 -18.95
N ALA A 51 16.87 1.69 -20.11
CA ALA A 51 16.62 2.84 -20.96
C ALA A 51 15.16 2.84 -21.45
N LYS A 52 14.65 4.00 -21.86
CA LYS A 52 13.23 4.12 -22.28
C LYS A 52 12.92 3.27 -23.52
N GLU A 53 13.89 3.14 -24.41
CA GLU A 53 13.80 2.41 -25.67
C GLU A 53 14.29 0.96 -25.57
N ASP A 54 14.65 0.50 -24.36
CA ASP A 54 15.15 -0.84 -24.12
C ASP A 54 14.00 -1.87 -24.29
N PRO A 55 14.13 -2.83 -25.21
CA PRO A 55 13.10 -3.84 -25.43
C PRO A 55 12.88 -4.77 -24.23
N GLU A 56 13.87 -4.89 -23.32
CA GLU A 56 13.75 -5.71 -22.12
C GLU A 56 12.98 -5.02 -20.99
N ARG A 57 12.71 -3.72 -21.11
CA ARG A 57 12.05 -2.92 -20.08
C ARG A 57 10.66 -3.43 -19.76
N ASP A 58 9.86 -3.76 -20.75
CA ASP A 58 8.49 -4.27 -20.55
C ASP A 58 8.51 -5.67 -19.91
N SER A 59 9.48 -6.49 -20.28
CA SER A 59 9.73 -7.80 -19.66
C SER A 59 10.09 -7.63 -18.17
N ALA A 60 10.97 -6.69 -17.84
CA ALA A 60 11.35 -6.40 -16.45
C ALA A 60 10.15 -5.98 -15.59
N PHE A 61 9.28 -5.11 -16.11
CA PHE A 61 8.04 -4.76 -15.43
C PHE A 61 7.11 -5.96 -15.26
N SER A 62 7.02 -6.83 -16.26
CA SER A 62 6.21 -8.06 -16.17
C SER A 62 6.71 -8.98 -15.06
N TRP A 63 8.01 -9.20 -14.94
CA TRP A 63 8.62 -9.95 -13.85
C TRP A 63 8.40 -9.29 -12.49
N PHE A 64 8.51 -7.97 -12.42
CA PHE A 64 8.23 -7.20 -11.21
C PHE A 64 6.78 -7.38 -10.74
N TYR A 65 5.80 -7.27 -11.64
CA TYR A 65 4.39 -7.50 -11.33
C TYR A 65 4.09 -8.95 -10.97
N LEU A 66 4.73 -9.91 -11.64
CA LEU A 66 4.62 -11.32 -11.27
C LEU A 66 5.11 -11.53 -9.82
N GLY A 67 6.25 -10.96 -9.47
CA GLY A 67 6.78 -11.01 -8.10
C GLY A 67 5.83 -10.45 -7.06
N ILE A 68 5.19 -9.30 -7.35
CA ILE A 68 4.17 -8.70 -6.48
C ILE A 68 2.98 -9.66 -6.28
N ASN A 69 2.46 -10.26 -7.36
CA ASN A 69 1.29 -11.15 -7.28
C ASN A 69 1.62 -12.47 -6.57
N VAL A 70 2.76 -13.07 -6.86
CA VAL A 70 3.23 -14.27 -6.16
C VAL A 70 3.44 -13.97 -4.68
N GLY A 71 4.06 -12.84 -4.36
CA GLY A 71 4.25 -12.39 -2.99
C GLY A 71 2.93 -12.16 -2.25
N ALA A 72 1.96 -11.53 -2.89
CA ALA A 72 0.63 -11.30 -2.31
C ALA A 72 -0.11 -12.62 -2.06
N PHE A 73 -0.06 -13.55 -3.01
CA PHE A 73 -0.69 -14.86 -2.89
C PHE A 73 -0.07 -15.69 -1.75
N THR A 74 1.25 -15.80 -1.75
CA THR A 74 1.97 -16.58 -0.72
C THR A 74 1.83 -15.96 0.66
N ALA A 75 1.86 -14.62 0.77
CA ALA A 75 1.64 -13.92 2.02
C ALA A 75 0.22 -14.16 2.56
N ALA A 76 -0.81 -14.07 1.72
CA ALA A 76 -2.19 -14.31 2.15
C ALA A 76 -2.37 -15.73 2.71
N LEU A 77 -1.80 -16.74 2.05
CA LEU A 77 -1.86 -18.13 2.52
C LEU A 77 -1.04 -18.35 3.80
N ALA A 78 0.22 -17.91 3.82
CA ALA A 78 1.12 -18.16 4.94
C ALA A 78 0.70 -17.39 6.19
N VAL A 79 0.43 -16.08 6.06
CA VAL A 79 0.02 -15.22 7.18
C VAL A 79 -1.37 -15.61 7.68
N GLY A 80 -2.31 -15.92 6.76
CA GLY A 80 -3.66 -16.37 7.12
C GLY A 80 -3.61 -17.71 7.87
N TYR A 81 -2.91 -18.70 7.35
CA TYR A 81 -2.77 -20.00 8.00
C TYR A 81 -2.13 -19.90 9.39
N VAL A 82 -1.02 -19.17 9.50
CA VAL A 82 -0.32 -18.97 10.79
C VAL A 82 -1.21 -18.17 11.75
N GLY A 83 -1.87 -17.12 11.26
CA GLY A 83 -2.76 -16.28 12.07
C GLY A 83 -3.94 -17.04 12.66
N GLU A 84 -4.58 -17.92 11.86
CA GLU A 84 -5.72 -18.73 12.31
C GLU A 84 -5.31 -19.89 13.23
N ARG A 85 -4.14 -20.51 13.01
CA ARG A 85 -3.69 -21.67 13.76
C ARG A 85 -2.91 -21.36 15.03
N LEU A 86 -2.03 -20.35 14.97
CA LEU A 86 -1.09 -20.00 16.04
C LEU A 86 -1.43 -18.65 16.71
N GLY A 87 -2.33 -17.89 16.11
CA GLY A 87 -2.71 -16.55 16.57
C GLY A 87 -2.17 -15.44 15.68
N TRP A 88 -2.91 -14.34 15.61
CA TRP A 88 -2.65 -13.23 14.69
C TRP A 88 -1.30 -12.52 14.93
N HIS A 89 -0.77 -12.54 16.16
CA HIS A 89 0.57 -12.00 16.45
C HIS A 89 1.65 -12.71 15.64
N TRP A 90 1.57 -14.04 15.52
CA TRP A 90 2.51 -14.83 14.71
C TRP A 90 2.33 -14.59 13.21
N GLY A 91 1.08 -14.37 12.76
CA GLY A 91 0.83 -13.94 11.39
C GLY A 91 1.49 -12.61 11.07
N PHE A 92 1.33 -11.60 11.94
CA PHE A 92 1.98 -10.30 11.80
C PHE A 92 3.50 -10.37 11.92
N ALA A 93 4.03 -11.23 12.79
CA ALA A 93 5.46 -11.49 12.91
C ALA A 93 6.03 -12.04 11.59
N LEU A 94 5.34 -13.00 10.97
CA LEU A 94 5.74 -13.57 9.68
C LEU A 94 5.75 -12.51 8.57
N ALA A 95 4.74 -11.66 8.52
CA ALA A 95 4.70 -10.53 7.56
C ALA A 95 5.86 -9.55 7.82
N GLY A 96 6.12 -9.22 9.09
CA GLY A 96 7.25 -8.37 9.50
C GLY A 96 8.60 -8.96 9.13
N LEU A 97 8.77 -10.27 9.29
CA LEU A 97 9.98 -10.99 8.88
C LEU A 97 10.19 -10.91 7.36
N GLY A 98 9.13 -11.12 6.57
CA GLY A 98 9.19 -10.96 5.12
C GLY A 98 9.62 -9.54 4.71
N MET A 99 9.09 -8.51 5.37
CA MET A 99 9.50 -7.12 5.15
C MET A 99 10.95 -6.86 5.56
N ALA A 100 11.42 -7.45 6.66
CA ALA A 100 12.80 -7.32 7.10
C ALA A 100 13.78 -8.00 6.12
N VAL A 101 13.42 -9.17 5.59
CA VAL A 101 14.19 -9.85 4.54
C VAL A 101 14.25 -9.00 3.28
N GLY A 102 13.11 -8.43 2.84
CA GLY A 102 13.07 -7.53 1.69
C GLY A 102 13.97 -6.30 1.88
N LEU A 103 13.95 -5.70 3.07
CA LEU A 103 14.84 -4.59 3.43
C LEU A 103 16.30 -5.01 3.40
N MET A 104 16.62 -6.19 3.95
CA MET A 104 17.98 -6.73 3.93
C MET A 104 18.50 -6.93 2.51
N VAL A 105 17.68 -7.52 1.62
CA VAL A 105 18.01 -7.70 0.20
C VAL A 105 18.27 -6.36 -0.47
N LEU A 106 17.45 -5.34 -0.21
CA LEU A 106 17.63 -4.00 -0.77
C LEU A 106 18.95 -3.37 -0.28
N VAL A 107 19.24 -3.46 1.03
CA VAL A 107 20.46 -2.87 1.62
C VAL A 107 21.71 -3.57 1.12
N LEU A 108 21.72 -4.90 1.07
CA LEU A 108 22.85 -5.69 0.58
C LEU A 108 23.03 -5.52 -0.95
N GLY A 109 21.91 -5.43 -1.68
CA GLY A 109 21.89 -5.24 -3.13
C GLY A 109 22.16 -3.80 -3.59
N ARG A 110 22.28 -2.84 -2.67
CA ARG A 110 22.44 -1.41 -3.01
C ARG A 110 23.64 -1.15 -3.95
N ARG A 111 24.72 -1.91 -3.82
CA ARG A 111 25.89 -1.79 -4.70
C ARG A 111 25.57 -2.15 -6.15
N ALA A 112 24.69 -3.10 -6.39
CA ALA A 112 24.26 -3.50 -7.71
C ALA A 112 23.38 -2.44 -8.39
N LEU A 113 22.75 -1.56 -7.62
CA LEU A 113 21.95 -0.44 -8.14
C LEU A 113 22.81 0.72 -8.68
N ALA A 114 24.13 0.70 -8.48
CA ALA A 114 25.08 1.67 -9.01
C ALA A 114 24.69 3.15 -8.79
N GLY A 115 24.09 3.48 -7.66
CA GLY A 115 23.62 4.83 -7.32
C GLY A 115 22.21 5.16 -7.82
N LEU A 116 21.54 4.23 -8.55
CA LEU A 116 20.13 4.40 -8.89
C LEU A 116 19.27 4.43 -7.62
N GLY A 117 18.39 5.42 -7.53
CA GLY A 117 17.57 5.64 -6.35
C GLY A 117 18.25 6.45 -5.24
N ASP A 118 19.48 6.90 -5.43
CA ASP A 118 20.10 7.87 -4.50
C ASP A 118 19.36 9.22 -4.56
N PRO A 119 19.29 9.96 -3.43
CA PRO A 119 18.61 11.25 -3.39
C PRO A 119 19.23 12.22 -4.41
N PRO A 120 18.42 13.05 -5.09
CA PRO A 120 18.94 14.03 -6.03
C PRO A 120 19.85 15.00 -5.29
N ALA A 121 20.94 15.44 -5.97
CA ALA A 121 21.92 16.38 -5.42
C ALA A 121 21.27 17.70 -4.96
N GLN A 122 20.17 18.10 -5.60
CA GLN A 122 19.34 19.25 -5.20
C GLN A 122 17.89 18.76 -5.00
N PRO A 123 17.49 18.41 -3.77
CA PRO A 123 16.13 18.02 -3.50
C PRO A 123 15.17 19.21 -3.68
N THR A 124 14.03 18.99 -4.32
CA THR A 124 12.98 20.00 -4.53
C THR A 124 12.43 20.55 -3.20
N LEU A 125 12.47 19.73 -2.15
CA LEU A 125 12.10 20.13 -0.79
C LEU A 125 13.32 19.99 0.12
N GLY A 126 13.61 21.01 0.87
CA GLY A 126 14.71 20.96 1.86
C GLY A 126 14.48 19.87 2.91
N PRO A 127 15.56 19.32 3.52
CA PRO A 127 15.48 18.20 4.44
C PRO A 127 14.57 18.47 5.65
N ARG A 128 14.46 19.73 6.07
CA ARG A 128 13.55 20.15 7.17
C ARG A 128 12.07 19.96 6.78
N VAL A 129 11.72 20.30 5.53
CA VAL A 129 10.35 20.16 5.03
C VAL A 129 10.01 18.67 4.86
N GLN A 130 10.93 17.87 4.35
CA GLN A 130 10.75 16.42 4.24
C GLN A 130 10.52 15.77 5.61
N LEU A 131 11.34 16.13 6.60
CA LEU A 131 11.19 15.66 7.96
C LEU A 131 9.85 16.12 8.58
N ALA A 132 9.50 17.40 8.43
CA ALA A 132 8.23 17.93 8.93
C ALA A 132 7.03 17.21 8.30
N THR A 133 7.06 16.96 7.01
CA THR A 133 6.01 16.19 6.31
C THR A 133 5.90 14.76 6.85
N ALA A 134 7.02 14.08 7.05
CA ALA A 134 7.04 12.73 7.61
C ALA A 134 6.51 12.68 9.05
N VAL A 135 6.90 13.66 9.89
CA VAL A 135 6.44 13.77 11.28
C VAL A 135 4.95 14.08 11.36
N LEU A 136 4.44 14.96 10.47
CA LEU A 136 3.01 15.31 10.44
C LEU A 136 2.14 14.20 9.81
N ALA A 137 2.67 13.44 8.88
CA ALA A 137 1.92 12.35 8.23
C ALA A 137 1.47 11.27 9.23
N LEU A 138 2.27 10.98 10.26
CA LEU A 138 1.95 9.93 11.22
C LEU A 138 0.71 10.25 12.08
N PRO A 139 0.62 11.41 12.77
CA PRO A 139 -0.57 11.75 13.54
C PRO A 139 -1.80 11.94 12.64
N VAL A 140 -1.66 12.45 11.43
CA VAL A 140 -2.77 12.57 10.48
C VAL A 140 -3.28 11.19 10.08
N ALA A 141 -2.39 10.28 9.70
CA ALA A 141 -2.78 8.90 9.35
C ALA A 141 -3.41 8.18 10.56
N TYR A 142 -2.86 8.35 11.75
CA TYR A 142 -3.43 7.81 12.98
C TYR A 142 -4.86 8.31 13.20
N GLN A 143 -5.10 9.62 13.11
CA GLN A 143 -6.41 10.22 13.29
C GLN A 143 -7.43 9.75 12.24
N LEU A 144 -7.02 9.63 10.98
CA LEU A 144 -7.88 9.12 9.92
C LEU A 144 -8.28 7.66 10.18
N LEU A 145 -7.33 6.82 10.60
CA LEU A 145 -7.58 5.40 10.87
C LEU A 145 -8.42 5.18 12.14
N SER A 146 -8.23 6.00 13.15
CA SER A 146 -8.99 5.91 14.40
C SER A 146 -10.43 6.44 14.29
N HIS A 147 -10.76 7.16 13.19
CA HIS A 147 -12.07 7.74 12.95
C HIS A 147 -12.62 7.33 11.58
N PRO A 148 -13.27 6.16 11.44
CA PRO A 148 -13.75 5.63 10.16
C PRO A 148 -14.58 6.62 9.32
N PRO A 149 -15.46 7.46 9.87
CA PRO A 149 -16.19 8.44 9.08
C PRO A 149 -15.28 9.50 8.44
N LEU A 150 -14.25 9.96 9.16
CA LEU A 150 -13.27 10.91 8.62
C LEU A 150 -12.45 10.26 7.51
N MET A 151 -12.04 9.01 7.68
CA MET A 151 -11.31 8.27 6.65
C MET A 151 -12.14 8.10 5.39
N GLY A 152 -13.40 7.67 5.51
CA GLY A 152 -14.31 7.52 4.38
C GLY A 152 -14.52 8.83 3.62
N GLY A 153 -14.80 9.92 4.33
CA GLY A 153 -14.98 11.25 3.75
C GLY A 153 -13.71 11.76 3.05
N THR A 154 -12.55 11.59 3.68
CA THR A 154 -11.27 11.99 3.09
C THR A 154 -10.94 11.20 1.83
N LEU A 155 -11.13 9.88 1.84
CA LEU A 155 -10.91 9.04 0.65
C LEU A 155 -11.84 9.41 -0.49
N ALA A 156 -13.12 9.66 -0.20
CA ALA A 156 -14.08 10.11 -1.21
C ALA A 156 -13.68 11.47 -1.81
N LEU A 157 -13.32 12.44 -0.96
CA LEU A 157 -12.90 13.77 -1.41
C LEU A 157 -11.64 13.71 -2.28
N VAL A 158 -10.61 13.00 -1.82
CA VAL A 158 -9.34 12.85 -2.55
C VAL A 158 -9.56 12.07 -3.84
N GLY A 159 -10.32 10.98 -3.82
CA GLY A 159 -10.64 10.17 -4.99
C GLY A 159 -11.41 10.95 -6.04
N CYS A 160 -12.51 11.61 -5.65
CA CYS A 160 -13.28 12.45 -6.56
C CYS A 160 -12.46 13.64 -7.08
N GLY A 161 -11.65 14.27 -6.23
CA GLY A 161 -10.76 15.36 -6.62
C GLY A 161 -9.70 14.92 -7.62
N ALA A 162 -9.09 13.74 -7.43
CA ALA A 162 -8.12 13.19 -8.35
C ALA A 162 -8.74 12.87 -9.72
N VAL A 163 -9.93 12.27 -9.75
CA VAL A 163 -10.66 12.01 -11.01
C VAL A 163 -11.03 13.31 -11.70
N ALA A 164 -11.59 14.28 -10.98
CA ALA A 164 -11.95 15.58 -11.51
C ALA A 164 -10.72 16.31 -12.08
N PHE A 165 -9.59 16.27 -11.37
CA PHE A 165 -8.32 16.85 -11.83
C PHE A 165 -7.80 16.14 -13.08
N ALA A 166 -7.82 14.81 -13.12
CA ALA A 166 -7.37 14.03 -14.27
C ALA A 166 -8.23 14.35 -15.52
N LEU A 167 -9.54 14.41 -15.35
CA LEU A 167 -10.46 14.81 -16.43
C LEU A 167 -10.22 16.26 -16.88
N TYR A 168 -10.12 17.20 -15.95
CA TYR A 168 -9.81 18.59 -16.27
C TYR A 168 -8.51 18.70 -17.07
N PHE A 169 -7.45 18.03 -16.62
CA PHE A 169 -6.16 18.03 -17.28
C PHE A 169 -6.24 17.38 -18.68
N ALA A 170 -6.91 16.24 -18.80
CA ALA A 170 -7.11 15.54 -20.06
C ALA A 170 -7.81 16.41 -21.10
N PHE A 171 -8.89 17.09 -20.70
CA PHE A 171 -9.69 17.91 -21.64
C PHE A 171 -9.07 19.26 -21.95
N ARG A 172 -8.25 19.81 -21.04
CA ARG A 172 -7.68 21.18 -21.21
C ARG A 172 -6.24 21.19 -21.72
N ARG A 173 -5.45 20.15 -21.45
CA ARG A 173 -4.01 20.17 -21.67
C ARG A 173 -3.49 19.08 -22.60
N LEU A 174 -4.22 17.99 -22.78
CA LEU A 174 -3.75 16.87 -23.60
C LEU A 174 -4.26 16.93 -25.04
N PRO A 175 -3.45 16.47 -26.04
CA PRO A 175 -3.89 16.25 -27.40
C PRO A 175 -4.96 15.14 -27.45
N ARG A 176 -5.70 15.04 -28.56
CA ARG A 176 -6.84 14.13 -28.68
C ARG A 176 -6.50 12.66 -28.40
N GLU A 177 -5.36 12.19 -28.86
CA GLU A 177 -4.89 10.81 -28.65
C GLU A 177 -4.67 10.52 -27.16
N ALA A 178 -3.84 11.31 -26.48
CA ALA A 178 -3.57 11.15 -25.06
C ALA A 178 -4.82 11.37 -24.17
N ARG A 179 -5.79 12.16 -24.65
CA ARG A 179 -7.09 12.31 -23.98
C ARG A 179 -7.88 11.02 -24.01
N HIS A 180 -7.95 10.36 -25.17
CA HIS A 180 -8.62 9.07 -25.32
C HIS A 180 -8.04 8.03 -24.39
N ASP A 181 -6.71 7.92 -24.32
CA ASP A 181 -6.01 6.98 -23.45
C ASP A 181 -6.28 7.27 -21.96
N THR A 182 -6.31 8.55 -21.58
CA THR A 182 -6.64 8.97 -20.21
C THR A 182 -8.08 8.59 -19.84
N VAL A 183 -9.04 8.84 -20.71
CA VAL A 183 -10.44 8.46 -20.47
C VAL A 183 -10.60 6.95 -20.41
N LEU A 184 -9.94 6.21 -21.31
CA LEU A 184 -9.93 4.75 -21.28
C LEU A 184 -9.36 4.22 -19.96
N MET A 185 -8.22 4.76 -19.52
CA MET A 185 -7.62 4.40 -18.22
C MET A 185 -8.57 4.65 -17.05
N LEU A 186 -9.21 5.83 -17.00
CA LEU A 186 -10.19 6.15 -15.93
C LEU A 186 -11.40 5.23 -15.97
N THR A 187 -11.85 4.84 -17.17
CA THR A 187 -12.95 3.88 -17.35
C THR A 187 -12.56 2.51 -16.80
N LEU A 188 -11.36 2.01 -17.13
CA LEU A 188 -10.85 0.74 -16.61
C LEU A 188 -10.69 0.76 -15.08
N ILE A 189 -10.23 1.88 -14.51
CA ILE A 189 -10.16 2.07 -13.05
C ILE A 189 -11.57 2.00 -12.44
N ALA A 190 -12.56 2.67 -13.03
CA ALA A 190 -13.95 2.63 -12.55
C ALA A 190 -14.52 1.19 -12.57
N PHE A 191 -14.31 0.44 -13.65
CA PHE A 191 -14.70 -0.97 -13.72
C PHE A 191 -14.00 -1.82 -12.66
N SER A 192 -12.71 -1.60 -12.44
CA SER A 192 -11.95 -2.29 -11.40
C SER A 192 -12.50 -2.00 -9.99
N ILE A 193 -12.86 -0.76 -9.70
CA ILE A 193 -13.48 -0.38 -8.42
C ILE A 193 -14.83 -1.08 -8.24
N ILE A 194 -15.68 -1.09 -9.27
CA ILE A 194 -16.97 -1.78 -9.24
C ILE A 194 -16.78 -3.28 -9.02
N PHE A 195 -15.86 -3.91 -9.76
CA PHE A 195 -15.54 -5.33 -9.60
C PHE A 195 -15.13 -5.66 -8.16
N TRP A 196 -14.19 -4.93 -7.59
CA TRP A 196 -13.72 -5.14 -6.22
C TRP A 196 -14.81 -4.90 -5.18
N PHE A 197 -15.64 -3.88 -5.37
CA PHE A 197 -16.79 -3.63 -4.50
C PHE A 197 -17.78 -4.80 -4.51
N LEU A 198 -18.16 -5.29 -5.68
CA LEU A 198 -19.05 -6.45 -5.80
C LEU A 198 -18.42 -7.72 -5.22
N PHE A 199 -17.14 -7.95 -5.47
CA PHE A 199 -16.40 -9.09 -4.95
C PHE A 199 -16.38 -9.10 -3.40
N ILE A 200 -16.08 -7.96 -2.79
CA ILE A 200 -16.09 -7.82 -1.31
C ILE A 200 -17.51 -8.02 -0.76
N LYS A 201 -18.52 -7.42 -1.39
CA LYS A 201 -19.92 -7.58 -0.99
C LYS A 201 -20.37 -9.04 -1.07
N MET A 202 -20.04 -9.73 -2.15
CA MET A 202 -20.38 -11.16 -2.30
C MET A 202 -19.71 -12.02 -1.23
N ASN A 203 -18.43 -11.81 -0.95
CA ASN A 203 -17.73 -12.53 0.12
C ASN A 203 -18.37 -12.26 1.49
N PHE A 204 -18.69 -11.01 1.80
CA PHE A 204 -19.37 -10.66 3.05
C PHE A 204 -20.74 -11.34 3.18
N LEU A 205 -21.56 -11.33 2.12
CA LEU A 205 -22.85 -11.98 2.10
C LEU A 205 -22.72 -13.52 2.25
N TYR A 206 -21.73 -14.13 1.58
CA TYR A 206 -21.45 -15.55 1.70
C TYR A 206 -21.08 -15.95 3.14
N HIS A 207 -20.19 -15.17 3.80
CA HIS A 207 -19.84 -15.43 5.19
C HIS A 207 -21.01 -15.20 6.15
N SER A 208 -21.78 -14.13 5.95
CA SER A 208 -22.98 -13.85 6.74
C SER A 208 -24.02 -14.98 6.61
N TRP A 209 -24.21 -15.51 5.40
CA TRP A 209 -25.12 -16.61 5.15
C TRP A 209 -24.68 -17.90 5.84
N ASN A 210 -23.40 -18.24 5.79
CA ASN A 210 -22.88 -19.49 6.36
C ASN A 210 -22.81 -19.48 7.90
N HIS A 211 -22.73 -18.31 8.52
CA HIS A 211 -22.64 -18.15 9.97
C HIS A 211 -23.95 -17.66 10.61
N SER A 212 -24.99 -17.44 9.83
CA SER A 212 -26.32 -17.17 10.35
C SER A 212 -26.83 -18.43 11.08
N PRO A 213 -27.25 -18.35 12.35
CA PRO A 213 -27.89 -19.48 13.02
C PRO A 213 -29.17 -19.81 12.25
N ARG A 214 -29.16 -20.97 11.59
CA ARG A 214 -30.36 -21.49 10.92
C ARG A 214 -31.32 -21.96 12.00
N THR A 215 -32.18 -21.07 12.45
CA THR A 215 -33.39 -21.46 13.19
C THR A 215 -34.35 -22.07 12.16
N PHE A 216 -34.17 -23.37 11.89
CA PHE A 216 -35.25 -24.16 11.32
C PHE A 216 -36.24 -24.38 12.45
N GLN A 217 -37.35 -23.66 12.51
CA GLN A 217 -38.58 -24.06 13.13
C GLN A 217 -39.39 -24.89 12.14
#